data_ec26cebab6a636b6dbdb183a56d43b2e
#
_entry.id   ec26cebab6a636b6dbdb183a56d43b2e
#
_cell.length_a   1.000
_cell.length_b   1.000
_cell.length_c   1.000
_cell.angle_alpha   90.00
_cell.angle_beta   90.00
_cell.angle_gamma   90.00
#
_symmetry.space_group_name_H-M   'P 1'
#
loop_
_entity.id
_entity.type
_entity.pdbx_description
1 polymer ?
#
loop_
_entity_poly.entity_id
_entity_poly.type
_entity_poly.pdbx_seq_one_letter_code
_entity_poly.pdbx_strand_id
1 'polypeptide(L)'
;MPAVNQIELHPYFQQKELVALHKEHGITTQAWSPIGGITSYRDSAKRSFDDPVILAIGEKYGTSAAQVMLRWHIQNGVQVIPKSTKAERITENFDVFDFELTAEEIAQIDALDTGVRGGPEPEVITLEAFGRDIPEA
;
A
#
# COMPACT_ATOMS: atom_id res chain seq x y z
N MET A 1 -16.51 -1.71 -17.98
CA MET A 1 -15.32 -1.15 -17.32
C MET A 1 -15.52 -1.28 -15.83
N PRO A 2 -14.57 -1.79 -15.02
CA PRO A 2 -14.71 -1.87 -13.58
C PRO A 2 -14.63 -0.46 -12.98
N ALA A 3 -15.37 -0.22 -11.86
CA ALA A 3 -15.28 1.04 -11.13
C ALA A 3 -14.02 1.12 -10.26
N VAL A 4 -13.59 -0.03 -9.74
CA VAL A 4 -12.43 -0.17 -8.85
C VAL A 4 -11.61 -1.38 -9.26
N ASN A 5 -10.30 -1.26 -9.22
CA ASN A 5 -9.38 -2.39 -9.26
C ASN A 5 -8.51 -2.40 -7.99
N GLN A 6 -8.60 -3.48 -7.24
CA GLN A 6 -7.85 -3.67 -6.01
C GLN A 6 -6.57 -4.44 -6.30
N ILE A 7 -5.43 -3.80 -6.09
CA ILE A 7 -4.11 -4.35 -6.43
C ILE A 7 -3.16 -4.27 -5.23
N GLU A 8 -2.11 -5.10 -5.21
CA GLU A 8 -0.98 -4.88 -4.31
C GLU A 8 -0.29 -3.58 -4.69
N LEU A 9 -0.21 -2.64 -3.76
CA LEU A 9 0.50 -1.41 -3.99
C LEU A 9 1.06 -0.87 -2.67
N HIS A 10 2.35 -0.63 -2.63
CA HIS A 10 3.08 -0.07 -1.49
C HIS A 10 4.40 0.55 -1.97
N PRO A 11 5.16 1.28 -1.15
CA PRO A 11 6.37 1.99 -1.59
C PRO A 11 7.40 1.14 -2.36
N TYR A 12 7.52 -0.16 -2.07
CA TYR A 12 8.46 -1.05 -2.75
C TYR A 12 7.89 -1.77 -3.98
N PHE A 13 6.57 -1.67 -4.21
CA PHE A 13 5.90 -2.23 -5.39
C PHE A 13 4.76 -1.30 -5.82
N GLN A 14 5.05 -0.39 -6.74
CA GLN A 14 4.18 0.75 -7.02
C GLN A 14 3.27 0.55 -8.25
N GLN A 15 3.57 -0.40 -9.11
CA GLN A 15 2.76 -0.72 -10.31
C GLN A 15 2.37 0.51 -11.15
N LYS A 16 3.33 1.41 -11.40
CA LYS A 16 3.11 2.73 -12.02
C LYS A 16 2.36 2.67 -13.34
N GLU A 17 2.69 1.69 -14.18
CA GLU A 17 2.03 1.50 -15.48
C GLU A 17 0.55 1.14 -15.33
N LEU A 18 0.24 0.23 -14.38
CA LEU A 18 -1.14 -0.17 -14.12
C LEU A 18 -1.96 0.97 -13.49
N VAL A 19 -1.36 1.73 -12.58
CA VAL A 19 -1.99 2.92 -11.98
C VAL A 19 -2.28 3.98 -13.05
N ALA A 20 -1.35 4.20 -13.99
CA ALA A 20 -1.55 5.13 -15.10
C ALA A 20 -2.71 4.67 -16.02
N LEU A 21 -2.77 3.37 -16.32
CA LEU A 21 -3.87 2.79 -17.10
C LEU A 21 -5.23 2.97 -16.38
N HIS A 22 -5.27 2.73 -15.07
CA HIS A 22 -6.48 2.96 -14.29
C HIS A 22 -6.96 4.41 -14.39
N LYS A 23 -6.04 5.36 -14.25
CA LYS A 23 -6.34 6.78 -14.36
C LYS A 23 -6.89 7.16 -15.74
N GLU A 24 -6.30 6.62 -16.80
CA GLU A 24 -6.75 6.85 -18.19
C GLU A 24 -8.20 6.36 -18.40
N HIS A 25 -8.54 5.23 -17.78
CA HIS A 25 -9.85 4.62 -17.93
C HIS A 25 -10.87 5.00 -16.83
N GLY A 26 -10.55 5.91 -15.93
CA GLY A 26 -11.43 6.33 -14.83
C GLY A 26 -11.69 5.22 -13.80
N ILE A 27 -10.76 4.28 -13.65
CA ILE A 27 -10.83 3.19 -12.68
C ILE A 27 -10.16 3.65 -11.38
N THR A 28 -10.85 3.52 -10.25
CA THR A 28 -10.25 3.80 -8.95
C THR A 28 -9.24 2.71 -8.59
N THR A 29 -7.98 3.10 -8.36
CA THR A 29 -6.98 2.20 -7.81
C THR A 29 -7.20 2.04 -6.31
N GLN A 30 -7.33 0.81 -5.83
CA GLN A 30 -7.40 0.50 -4.41
C GLN A 30 -6.21 -0.38 -4.02
N ALA A 31 -5.42 0.08 -3.05
CA ALA A 31 -4.23 -0.63 -2.59
C ALA A 31 -4.58 -1.62 -1.48
N TRP A 32 -4.34 -2.92 -1.71
CA TRP A 32 -4.22 -3.87 -0.61
C TRP A 32 -2.76 -3.95 -0.17
N SER A 33 -2.52 -4.28 1.11
CA SER A 33 -1.21 -4.16 1.78
C SER A 33 -0.52 -2.80 1.58
N PRO A 34 -1.24 -1.68 1.77
CA PRO A 34 -0.75 -0.35 1.42
C PRO A 34 0.51 0.06 2.19
N ILE A 35 0.76 -0.55 3.32
CA ILE A 35 1.93 -0.31 4.18
C ILE A 35 2.97 -1.43 4.11
N GLY A 36 2.91 -2.29 3.09
CA GLY A 36 3.95 -3.27 2.79
C GLY A 36 4.09 -4.41 3.80
N GLY A 37 3.02 -4.85 4.45
CA GLY A 37 3.05 -5.87 5.49
C GLY A 37 3.21 -7.33 5.03
N ILE A 38 3.50 -7.59 3.76
CA ILE A 38 3.54 -8.96 3.22
C ILE A 38 4.96 -9.50 3.16
N THR A 39 5.62 -9.55 4.29
CA THR A 39 6.90 -10.26 4.39
C THR A 39 6.74 -11.77 4.55
N SER A 40 5.49 -12.26 4.75
CA SER A 40 5.23 -13.68 5.01
C SER A 40 5.30 -14.59 3.78
N TYR A 41 5.24 -14.03 2.59
CA TYR A 41 5.26 -14.79 1.34
C TYR A 41 6.64 -14.84 0.66
N ARG A 42 7.52 -13.91 1.01
CA ARG A 42 8.90 -13.85 0.52
C ARG A 42 9.83 -13.46 1.65
N ASP A 43 10.96 -14.11 1.70
CA ASP A 43 12.04 -13.83 2.66
C ASP A 43 12.73 -12.51 2.29
N SER A 44 12.04 -11.40 2.51
CA SER A 44 12.60 -10.07 2.28
C SER A 44 13.08 -9.47 3.60
N ALA A 45 14.37 -9.27 3.71
CA ALA A 45 15.00 -8.62 4.86
C ALA A 45 14.62 -7.13 5.01
N LYS A 46 14.01 -6.52 3.98
CA LYS A 46 13.62 -5.10 3.99
C LYS A 46 12.13 -4.95 4.20
N ARG A 47 11.80 -4.24 5.27
CA ARG A 47 10.43 -3.82 5.57
C ARG A 47 10.29 -2.33 5.28
N SER A 48 9.22 -1.93 4.61
CA SER A 48 8.93 -0.51 4.35
C SER A 48 8.81 0.33 5.64
N PHE A 49 8.40 -0.29 6.74
CA PHE A 49 8.36 0.34 8.05
C PHE A 49 9.72 0.78 8.62
N ASP A 50 10.79 0.13 8.19
CA ASP A 50 12.15 0.36 8.67
C ASP A 50 12.99 1.14 7.62
N ASP A 51 12.34 1.61 6.54
CA ASP A 51 13.00 2.37 5.49
C ASP A 51 13.43 3.74 5.99
N PRO A 52 14.72 4.10 5.87
CA PRO A 52 15.25 5.35 6.40
C PRO A 52 14.61 6.60 5.79
N VAL A 53 14.17 6.55 4.53
CA VAL A 53 13.47 7.67 3.87
C VAL A 53 12.12 7.88 4.52
N ILE A 54 11.33 6.81 4.69
CA ILE A 54 10.00 6.88 5.29
C ILE A 54 10.08 7.30 6.75
N LEU A 55 11.06 6.78 7.50
CA LEU A 55 11.28 7.13 8.90
C LEU A 55 11.67 8.61 9.06
N ALA A 56 12.57 9.12 8.22
CA ALA A 56 12.99 10.53 8.28
C ALA A 56 11.82 11.49 7.97
N ILE A 57 10.96 11.13 7.02
CA ILE A 57 9.75 11.91 6.73
C ILE A 57 8.80 11.86 7.93
N GLY A 58 8.59 10.67 8.53
CA GLY A 58 7.77 10.52 9.72
C GLY A 58 8.26 11.37 10.89
N GLU A 59 9.56 11.38 11.15
CA GLU A 59 10.19 12.21 12.19
C GLU A 59 9.93 13.70 11.97
N LYS A 60 10.05 14.18 10.74
CA LYS A 60 9.79 15.58 10.37
C LYS A 60 8.37 16.02 10.72
N TYR A 61 7.37 15.17 10.49
CA TYR A 61 5.96 15.47 10.74
C TYR A 61 5.46 15.00 12.10
N GLY A 62 6.28 14.30 12.89
CA GLY A 62 5.86 13.69 14.16
C GLY A 62 4.85 12.56 13.98
N THR A 63 4.93 11.85 12.85
CA THR A 63 4.00 10.78 12.47
C THR A 63 4.73 9.43 12.30
N SER A 64 3.98 8.35 12.30
CA SER A 64 4.54 7.01 12.09
C SER A 64 4.84 6.74 10.61
N ALA A 65 5.69 5.74 10.35
CA ALA A 65 5.94 5.23 9.00
C ALA A 65 4.64 4.77 8.30
N ALA A 66 3.69 4.21 9.04
CA ALA A 66 2.39 3.82 8.51
C ALA A 66 1.61 5.04 8.00
N GLN A 67 1.53 6.10 8.78
CA GLN A 67 0.85 7.33 8.40
C GLN A 67 1.50 7.99 7.17
N VAL A 68 2.82 8.03 7.09
CA VAL A 68 3.55 8.53 5.91
C VAL A 68 3.17 7.75 4.66
N MET A 69 3.21 6.41 4.71
CA MET A 69 2.86 5.56 3.58
C MET A 69 1.40 5.73 3.15
N LEU A 70 0.47 5.80 4.11
CA LEU A 70 -0.95 6.02 3.82
C LEU A 70 -1.19 7.40 3.20
N ARG A 71 -0.53 8.45 3.72
CA ARG A 71 -0.62 9.79 3.17
C ARG A 71 -0.07 9.87 1.75
N TRP A 72 1.04 9.21 1.47
CA TRP A 72 1.62 9.10 0.13
C TRP A 72 0.63 8.49 -0.87
N HIS A 73 -0.06 7.41 -0.51
CA HIS A 73 -1.10 6.82 -1.34
C HIS A 73 -2.24 7.81 -1.63
N ILE A 74 -2.76 8.46 -0.58
CA ILE A 74 -3.89 9.39 -0.69
C ILE A 74 -3.53 10.57 -1.60
N GLN A 75 -2.32 11.13 -1.47
CA GLN A 75 -1.87 12.22 -2.33
C GLN A 75 -1.66 11.81 -3.79
N ASN A 76 -1.40 10.53 -4.05
CA ASN A 76 -1.35 9.94 -5.39
C ASN A 76 -2.72 9.50 -5.92
N GLY A 77 -3.82 9.79 -5.20
CA GLY A 77 -5.19 9.43 -5.61
C GLY A 77 -5.50 7.95 -5.50
N VAL A 78 -4.76 7.22 -4.67
CA VAL A 78 -4.96 5.79 -4.42
C VAL A 78 -5.78 5.60 -3.15
N GLN A 79 -6.84 4.80 -3.24
CA GLN A 79 -7.63 4.38 -2.09
C GLN A 79 -6.88 3.29 -1.30
N VAL A 80 -6.89 3.37 0.03
CA VAL A 80 -6.16 2.45 0.90
C VAL A 80 -7.09 1.67 1.83
N ILE A 81 -6.76 0.40 2.08
CA ILE A 81 -7.49 -0.48 2.99
C ILE A 81 -6.55 -1.10 4.04
N PRO A 82 -5.97 -0.27 4.94
CA PRO A 82 -5.08 -0.77 5.97
C PRO A 82 -5.85 -1.63 6.99
N LYS A 83 -5.26 -2.76 7.38
CA LYS A 83 -5.86 -3.68 8.36
C LYS A 83 -5.13 -3.57 9.70
N SER A 84 -5.87 -3.43 10.78
CA SER A 84 -5.34 -3.61 12.14
C SER A 84 -6.39 -4.25 13.05
N THR A 85 -5.93 -4.95 14.09
CA THR A 85 -6.74 -5.45 15.20
C THR A 85 -6.49 -4.66 16.49
N LYS A 86 -5.58 -3.67 16.44
CA LYS A 86 -5.25 -2.81 17.58
C LYS A 86 -5.96 -1.47 17.43
N ALA A 87 -6.75 -1.07 18.44
CA ALA A 87 -7.53 0.16 18.41
C ALA A 87 -6.66 1.40 18.15
N GLU A 88 -5.49 1.48 18.79
CA GLU A 88 -4.56 2.59 18.62
C GLU A 88 -4.10 2.73 17.16
N ARG A 89 -3.77 1.61 16.50
CA ARG A 89 -3.35 1.62 15.09
C ARG A 89 -4.49 1.91 14.13
N ILE A 90 -5.72 1.55 14.49
CA ILE A 90 -6.89 1.91 13.68
C ILE A 90 -7.07 3.44 13.71
N THR A 91 -6.97 4.05 14.89
CA THR A 91 -7.00 5.52 15.04
C THR A 91 -5.86 6.18 14.28
N GLU A 92 -4.63 5.69 14.44
CA GLU A 92 -3.43 6.18 13.77
C GLU A 92 -3.54 6.10 12.23
N ASN A 93 -4.05 4.98 11.70
CA ASN A 93 -4.25 4.82 10.26
C ASN A 93 -5.30 5.78 9.67
N PHE A 94 -6.20 6.31 10.49
CA PHE A 94 -7.19 7.31 10.09
C PHE A 94 -6.67 8.75 10.24
N ASP A 95 -5.70 8.96 11.13
CA ASP A 95 -5.09 10.26 11.43
C ASP A 95 -3.96 10.60 10.43
N VAL A 96 -4.35 10.83 9.18
CA VAL A 96 -3.44 11.06 8.04
C VAL A 96 -3.77 12.32 7.25
N PHE A 97 -4.63 13.19 7.77
CA PHE A 97 -5.10 14.37 7.05
C PHE A 97 -4.51 15.69 7.58
N ASP A 98 -3.85 15.66 8.73
CA ASP A 98 -3.32 16.86 9.39
C ASP A 98 -1.91 17.25 8.92
N PHE A 99 -1.33 16.50 7.98
CA PHE A 99 -0.05 16.83 7.35
C PHE A 99 -0.09 16.53 5.86
N GLU A 100 0.83 17.14 5.12
CA GLU A 100 0.95 16.97 3.67
C GLU A 100 2.41 16.76 3.30
N LEU A 101 2.66 15.73 2.49
CA LEU A 101 3.99 15.45 1.94
C LEU A 101 4.30 16.43 0.81
N THR A 102 5.51 16.93 0.79
CA THR A 102 6.00 17.77 -0.32
C THR A 102 6.21 16.94 -1.60
N ALA A 103 6.31 17.60 -2.74
CA ALA A 103 6.61 16.93 -4.00
C ALA A 103 7.95 16.17 -3.97
N GLU A 104 8.95 16.72 -3.27
CA GLU A 104 10.25 16.08 -3.07
C GLU A 104 10.14 14.80 -2.23
N GLU A 105 9.33 14.83 -1.16
CA GLU A 105 9.11 13.67 -0.29
C GLU A 105 8.35 12.56 -1.02
N ILE A 106 7.34 12.94 -1.82
CA ILE A 106 6.64 11.99 -2.70
C ILE A 106 7.64 11.35 -3.67
N ALA A 107 8.49 12.15 -4.32
CA ALA A 107 9.50 11.65 -5.25
C ALA A 107 10.53 10.73 -4.56
N GLN A 108 10.91 11.02 -3.31
CA GLN A 108 11.78 10.13 -2.53
C GLN A 108 11.13 8.78 -2.26
N ILE A 109 9.84 8.75 -1.92
CA ILE A 109 9.10 7.50 -1.73
C ILE A 109 8.91 6.78 -3.08
N ASP A 110 8.64 7.50 -4.15
CA ASP A 110 8.51 6.95 -5.50
C ASP A 110 9.80 6.29 -6.01
N ALA A 111 10.96 6.74 -5.53
CA ALA A 111 12.26 6.15 -5.84
C ALA A 111 12.53 4.82 -5.11
N LEU A 112 11.71 4.43 -4.14
CA LEU A 112 11.85 3.17 -3.39
C LEU A 112 11.31 1.95 -4.16
N ASP A 113 10.66 2.16 -5.30
CA ASP A 113 10.07 1.08 -6.11
C ASP A 113 11.12 0.06 -6.54
N THR A 114 10.90 -1.19 -6.18
CA THR A 114 11.76 -2.30 -6.57
C THR A 114 11.21 -3.09 -7.76
N GLY A 115 9.95 -2.86 -8.12
CA GLY A 115 9.22 -3.67 -9.10
C GLY A 115 8.97 -5.11 -8.66
N VAL A 116 9.24 -5.45 -7.40
CA VAL A 116 9.11 -6.82 -6.88
C VAL A 116 7.87 -6.94 -6.03
N ARG A 117 6.95 -7.80 -6.47
CA ARG A 117 5.73 -8.15 -5.75
C ARG A 117 6.03 -8.83 -4.42
N GLY A 118 5.35 -8.43 -3.35
CA GLY A 118 5.48 -9.07 -2.03
C GLY A 118 4.48 -10.21 -1.81
N GLY A 119 3.28 -10.10 -2.37
CA GLY A 119 2.23 -11.09 -2.28
C GLY A 119 2.24 -12.14 -3.41
N PRO A 120 1.21 -12.99 -3.47
CA PRO A 120 1.09 -13.99 -4.52
C PRO A 120 0.80 -13.34 -5.89
N GLU A 121 1.27 -13.97 -6.96
CA GLU A 121 0.91 -13.58 -8.32
C GLU A 121 -0.56 -13.91 -8.58
N PRO A 122 -1.39 -12.94 -9.02
CA PRO A 122 -2.82 -13.17 -9.23
C PRO A 122 -3.12 -14.30 -10.22
N GLU A 123 -2.26 -14.46 -11.22
CA GLU A 123 -2.43 -15.46 -12.30
C GLU A 123 -2.21 -16.89 -11.84
N VAL A 124 -1.53 -17.12 -10.71
CA VAL A 124 -1.29 -18.46 -10.16
C VAL A 124 -2.23 -18.81 -9.00
N ILE A 125 -3.13 -17.89 -8.64
CA ILE A 125 -4.13 -18.13 -7.59
C ILE A 125 -5.23 -19.01 -8.17
N THR A 126 -5.42 -20.18 -7.57
CA THR A 126 -6.50 -21.11 -7.93
C THR A 126 -7.44 -21.35 -6.74
N LEU A 127 -8.65 -21.81 -7.02
CA LEU A 127 -9.58 -22.22 -5.98
C LEU A 127 -9.01 -23.35 -5.10
N GLU A 128 -8.20 -24.24 -5.68
CA GLU A 128 -7.55 -25.32 -4.96
C GLU A 128 -6.54 -24.79 -3.91
N ALA A 129 -5.78 -23.76 -4.27
CA ALA A 129 -4.75 -23.19 -3.38
C ALA A 129 -5.30 -22.23 -2.33
N PHE A 130 -6.34 -21.45 -2.66
CA PHE A 130 -6.83 -20.35 -1.85
C PHE A 130 -8.35 -20.36 -1.61
N GLY A 131 -9.07 -21.24 -2.30
CA GLY A 131 -10.51 -21.40 -2.11
C GLY A 131 -10.86 -21.84 -0.70
N ARG A 132 -12.00 -21.36 -0.21
CA ARG A 132 -12.59 -21.82 1.05
C ARG A 132 -14.02 -22.23 0.77
N ASP A 133 -14.42 -23.35 1.35
CA ASP A 133 -15.83 -23.72 1.36
C ASP A 133 -16.61 -22.69 2.17
N ILE A 134 -17.64 -22.12 1.55
CA ILE A 134 -18.59 -21.24 2.23
C ILE A 134 -19.67 -22.18 2.75
N PRO A 135 -19.83 -22.33 4.09
CA PRO A 135 -20.91 -23.14 4.63
C PRO A 135 -22.25 -22.58 4.17
N GLU A 136 -23.10 -23.43 3.63
CA GLU A 136 -24.48 -23.06 3.38
C GLU A 136 -25.18 -22.79 4.73
N ALA A 137 -25.93 -21.68 4.82
CA ALA A 137 -26.64 -21.28 6.04
C ALA A 137 -27.86 -22.20 6.31
#